data_6e53f275107f5c3c8a08e1677966e8e6
#
_entry.id   6e53f275107f5c3c8a08e1677966e8e6
#
_cell.length_a   1.000
_cell.length_b   1.000
_cell.length_c   1.000
_cell.angle_alpha   90.00
_cell.angle_beta   90.00
_cell.angle_gamma   90.00
#
_symmetry.space_group_name_H-M   'P 1'
#
loop_
_entity.id
_entity.type
_entity.pdbx_description
1 polymer ?
#
loop_
_entity_poly.entity_id
_entity_poly.type
_entity_poly.pdbx_seq_one_letter_code
_entity_poly.pdbx_strand_id
1 'polypeptide(L)'
;MRTFITVLATAAASAVVYDVNAQSLENGKKLLSYERYSSAHTALEPLAASSPEANYYFGLVQLGEGKADAAKATFAKFPKDFYNLAGTARVLFTEGKGDEAMKILNEIVDGAKKKDWEKYKVAADAITYSKTATQVDQAVAWYRIAKEKKNDNAQLLIALGDALMRQNTGASNGEATQVFDEAIKLGGANSLAYSRKGLLWLNARQYKEALENYSLAKDADKENPLPYGDLAEVYYRSGKYELAKQNIEEYLKLSDKTVQDQLRYGNILYLTQNYKEASQKYQDLINKGEGEKTPTLYRGLAYAQYQDNNYVDALASFNKYRGLVKDAKEFTYEDDLYYAYVNNAMASQDTANKAKYAAVAEEYYVKALEKNTEEDKTALYRKIADGYKETKNWTKVSDWYTKLVTAYPEASPLDYFNSGYYAYFAKDFAKAKTRLEAFNTKYPQETIGYFWLARTAAAQDSEAKLGTAVEPFKTWLSKPSKEGDTRKKEDEIFAYVYLSLYYYNSNDGKTAVDYAKKTLALDANNETANQIIKYFKAKGIN
;
A
#
# COMPACT_ATOMS: atom_id res chain seq x y z
N MET A 1 34.10 -45.80 -48.96
CA MET A 1 32.86 -44.95 -48.90
C MET A 1 32.14 -45.03 -47.56
N ARG A 2 32.03 -46.16 -46.86
CA ARG A 2 31.32 -46.22 -45.54
C ARG A 2 32.01 -45.47 -44.40
N THR A 3 33.34 -45.39 -44.38
CA THR A 3 34.10 -44.73 -43.30
C THR A 3 33.99 -43.16 -43.36
N PHE A 4 33.85 -42.60 -44.56
CA PHE A 4 33.66 -41.11 -44.72
C PHE A 4 32.26 -40.65 -44.35
N ILE A 5 31.23 -41.48 -44.54
CA ILE A 5 29.85 -41.14 -44.19
C ILE A 5 29.66 -41.17 -42.68
N THR A 6 30.34 -42.07 -41.96
CA THR A 6 30.24 -42.11 -40.46
C THR A 6 30.93 -40.95 -39.80
N VAL A 7 32.06 -40.46 -40.32
CA VAL A 7 32.75 -39.24 -39.77
C VAL A 7 31.97 -37.97 -40.04
N LEU A 8 31.35 -37.84 -41.20
CA LEU A 8 30.48 -36.67 -41.50
C LEU A 8 29.18 -36.70 -40.70
N ALA A 9 28.58 -37.84 -40.45
CA ALA A 9 27.35 -37.95 -39.64
C ALA A 9 27.64 -37.69 -38.15
N THR A 10 28.77 -38.10 -37.59
CA THR A 10 29.19 -37.79 -36.22
C THR A 10 29.59 -36.32 -36.05
N ALA A 11 30.25 -35.71 -37.05
CA ALA A 11 30.58 -34.29 -37.02
C ALA A 11 29.33 -33.40 -37.15
N ALA A 12 28.36 -33.76 -37.99
CA ALA A 12 27.08 -33.04 -38.10
C ALA A 12 26.21 -33.21 -36.84
N ALA A 13 26.15 -34.42 -36.27
CA ALA A 13 25.41 -34.65 -35.01
C ALA A 13 26.05 -33.91 -33.82
N SER A 14 27.39 -33.90 -33.73
CA SER A 14 28.07 -33.10 -32.68
C SER A 14 27.93 -31.59 -32.89
N ALA A 15 27.91 -31.09 -34.12
CA ALA A 15 27.67 -29.67 -34.40
C ALA A 15 26.23 -29.25 -34.03
N VAL A 16 25.23 -30.09 -34.36
CA VAL A 16 23.82 -29.82 -34.00
C VAL A 16 23.63 -29.86 -32.47
N VAL A 17 24.24 -30.82 -31.76
CA VAL A 17 24.19 -30.90 -30.29
C VAL A 17 24.92 -29.71 -29.64
N TYR A 18 26.03 -29.24 -30.22
CA TYR A 18 26.76 -28.06 -29.73
C TYR A 18 25.94 -26.78 -29.90
N ASP A 19 25.24 -26.63 -31.01
CA ASP A 19 24.41 -25.45 -31.31
C ASP A 19 23.17 -25.40 -30.41
N VAL A 20 22.50 -26.54 -30.18
CA VAL A 20 21.35 -26.65 -29.28
C VAL A 20 21.76 -26.38 -27.82
N ASN A 21 22.92 -26.89 -27.37
CA ASN A 21 23.40 -26.65 -26.01
C ASN A 21 23.84 -25.19 -25.80
N ALA A 22 24.48 -24.54 -26.79
CA ALA A 22 24.86 -23.14 -26.75
C ALA A 22 23.60 -22.24 -26.67
N GLN A 23 22.60 -22.54 -27.49
CA GLN A 23 21.32 -21.81 -27.49
C GLN A 23 20.54 -21.98 -26.17
N SER A 24 20.62 -23.18 -25.54
CA SER A 24 20.04 -23.45 -24.22
C SER A 24 20.77 -22.71 -23.08
N LEU A 25 22.11 -22.58 -23.15
CA LEU A 25 22.89 -21.81 -22.18
C LEU A 25 22.57 -20.32 -22.24
N GLU A 26 22.54 -19.75 -23.43
CA GLU A 26 22.19 -18.33 -23.61
C GLU A 26 20.74 -18.04 -23.16
N ASN A 27 19.81 -18.95 -23.43
CA ASN A 27 18.44 -18.83 -22.90
C ASN A 27 18.43 -18.89 -21.37
N GLY A 28 19.18 -19.78 -20.74
CA GLY A 28 19.31 -19.85 -19.28
C GLY A 28 19.88 -18.57 -18.66
N LYS A 29 20.91 -17.97 -19.28
CA LYS A 29 21.47 -16.68 -18.89
C LYS A 29 20.45 -15.55 -19.03
N LYS A 30 19.70 -15.54 -20.13
CA LYS A 30 18.61 -14.56 -20.35
C LYS A 30 17.55 -14.69 -19.27
N LEU A 31 17.07 -15.89 -18.97
CA LEU A 31 16.08 -16.13 -17.91
C LEU A 31 16.60 -15.71 -16.53
N LEU A 32 17.88 -15.99 -16.22
CA LEU A 32 18.54 -15.55 -14.99
C LEU A 32 18.57 -14.00 -14.90
N SER A 33 18.90 -13.32 -16.00
CA SER A 33 18.92 -11.86 -16.05
C SER A 33 17.53 -11.22 -15.88
N TYR A 34 16.47 -11.98 -16.14
CA TYR A 34 15.07 -11.61 -15.89
C TYR A 34 14.56 -12.02 -14.50
N GLU A 35 15.46 -12.54 -13.65
CA GLU A 35 15.14 -13.09 -12.32
C GLU A 35 14.07 -14.21 -12.36
N ARG A 36 13.93 -14.87 -13.51
CA ARG A 36 13.08 -16.05 -13.69
C ARG A 36 13.83 -17.30 -13.24
N TYR A 37 14.05 -17.39 -11.93
CA TYR A 37 14.92 -18.42 -11.34
C TYR A 37 14.42 -19.85 -11.59
N SER A 38 13.12 -20.10 -11.46
CA SER A 38 12.56 -21.45 -11.72
C SER A 38 12.69 -21.85 -13.19
N SER A 39 12.41 -20.91 -14.10
CA SER A 39 12.57 -21.13 -15.54
C SER A 39 14.06 -21.31 -15.91
N ALA A 40 14.96 -20.49 -15.34
CA ALA A 40 16.41 -20.59 -15.54
C ALA A 40 16.98 -21.90 -14.97
N HIS A 41 16.47 -22.36 -13.82
CA HIS A 41 16.81 -23.67 -13.23
C HIS A 41 16.55 -24.79 -14.22
N THR A 42 15.35 -24.87 -14.76
CA THR A 42 14.98 -25.91 -15.75
C THR A 42 15.85 -25.87 -17.00
N ALA A 43 16.26 -24.68 -17.46
CA ALA A 43 17.08 -24.51 -18.64
C ALA A 43 18.57 -24.91 -18.41
N LEU A 44 19.13 -24.61 -17.23
CA LEU A 44 20.56 -24.75 -16.95
C LEU A 44 20.94 -26.05 -16.25
N GLU A 45 20.06 -26.68 -15.49
CA GLU A 45 20.34 -27.92 -14.76
C GLU A 45 20.90 -29.04 -15.66
N PRO A 46 20.32 -29.34 -16.86
CA PRO A 46 20.82 -30.38 -17.74
C PRO A 46 22.25 -30.11 -18.28
N LEU A 47 22.66 -28.84 -18.32
CA LEU A 47 23.94 -28.39 -18.86
C LEU A 47 25.05 -28.30 -17.79
N ALA A 48 24.67 -28.20 -16.52
CA ALA A 48 25.57 -27.89 -15.42
C ALA A 48 26.66 -28.95 -15.18
N ALA A 49 26.41 -30.21 -15.54
CA ALA A 49 27.38 -31.27 -15.35
C ALA A 49 28.48 -31.30 -16.45
N SER A 50 28.22 -30.74 -17.63
CA SER A 50 29.08 -30.85 -18.82
C SER A 50 29.90 -29.60 -19.12
N SER A 51 29.53 -28.44 -18.55
CA SER A 51 30.18 -27.15 -18.82
C SER A 51 30.44 -26.39 -17.52
N PRO A 52 31.69 -25.97 -17.24
CA PRO A 52 32.01 -25.11 -16.10
C PRO A 52 31.22 -23.80 -16.11
N GLU A 53 31.01 -23.22 -17.29
CA GLU A 53 30.22 -21.97 -17.43
C GLU A 53 28.73 -22.21 -17.11
N ALA A 54 28.13 -23.28 -17.66
CA ALA A 54 26.74 -23.62 -17.33
C ALA A 54 26.58 -23.96 -15.84
N ASN A 55 27.56 -24.67 -15.26
CA ASN A 55 27.59 -24.96 -13.82
C ASN A 55 27.60 -23.68 -12.96
N TYR A 56 28.40 -22.70 -13.36
CA TYR A 56 28.44 -21.38 -12.68
C TYR A 56 27.09 -20.71 -12.72
N TYR A 57 26.47 -20.53 -13.90
CA TYR A 57 25.17 -19.90 -14.01
C TYR A 57 24.06 -20.67 -13.28
N PHE A 58 24.12 -22.01 -13.28
CA PHE A 58 23.21 -22.85 -12.50
C PHE A 58 23.37 -22.61 -10.98
N GLY A 59 24.60 -22.50 -10.49
CA GLY A 59 24.88 -22.15 -9.11
C GLY A 59 24.34 -20.73 -8.74
N LEU A 60 24.45 -19.78 -9.70
CA LEU A 60 23.84 -18.44 -9.49
C LEU A 60 22.32 -18.48 -9.40
N VAL A 61 21.65 -19.33 -10.19
CA VAL A 61 20.22 -19.57 -10.07
C VAL A 61 19.86 -20.09 -8.69
N GLN A 62 20.60 -21.08 -8.19
CA GLN A 62 20.37 -21.64 -6.85
C GLN A 62 20.57 -20.60 -5.74
N LEU A 63 21.53 -19.68 -5.88
CA LEU A 63 21.67 -18.53 -4.97
C LEU A 63 20.46 -17.58 -5.05
N GLY A 64 19.95 -17.33 -6.25
CA GLY A 64 18.72 -16.54 -6.46
C GLY A 64 17.48 -17.19 -5.85
N GLU A 65 17.42 -18.53 -5.85
CA GLU A 65 16.39 -19.33 -5.17
C GLU A 65 16.56 -19.39 -3.64
N GLY A 66 17.64 -18.81 -3.08
CA GLY A 66 17.96 -18.89 -1.65
C GLY A 66 18.57 -20.23 -1.21
N LYS A 67 19.01 -21.06 -2.14
CA LYS A 67 19.56 -22.41 -1.90
C LYS A 67 21.09 -22.38 -1.83
N ALA A 68 21.66 -21.69 -0.84
CA ALA A 68 23.11 -21.48 -0.73
C ALA A 68 23.93 -22.78 -0.64
N ASP A 69 23.44 -23.77 0.12
CA ASP A 69 24.13 -25.07 0.24
C ASP A 69 24.17 -25.85 -1.09
N ALA A 70 23.07 -25.81 -1.85
CA ALA A 70 23.02 -26.41 -3.17
C ALA A 70 23.99 -25.72 -4.15
N ALA A 71 24.02 -24.39 -4.13
CA ALA A 71 24.95 -23.58 -4.91
C ALA A 71 26.41 -23.91 -4.59
N LYS A 72 26.75 -24.05 -3.30
CA LYS A 72 28.06 -24.46 -2.81
C LYS A 72 28.50 -25.83 -3.40
N ALA A 73 27.60 -26.83 -3.33
CA ALA A 73 27.84 -28.15 -3.90
C ALA A 73 27.99 -28.10 -5.44
N THR A 74 27.24 -27.21 -6.09
CA THR A 74 27.33 -27.02 -7.54
C THR A 74 28.67 -26.44 -7.94
N PHE A 75 29.12 -25.33 -7.34
CA PHE A 75 30.42 -24.71 -7.65
C PHE A 75 31.60 -25.64 -7.35
N ALA A 76 31.51 -26.49 -6.33
CA ALA A 76 32.55 -27.44 -5.97
C ALA A 76 32.82 -28.52 -7.06
N LYS A 77 31.95 -28.71 -8.06
CA LYS A 77 32.16 -29.65 -9.16
C LYS A 77 33.32 -29.23 -10.09
N PHE A 78 33.59 -27.91 -10.17
CA PHE A 78 34.68 -27.37 -10.99
C PHE A 78 35.64 -26.50 -10.16
N PRO A 79 36.37 -27.04 -9.19
CA PRO A 79 37.09 -26.31 -8.15
C PRO A 79 38.32 -25.54 -8.66
N LYS A 80 38.70 -25.68 -9.93
CA LYS A 80 39.82 -24.94 -10.56
C LYS A 80 39.36 -23.92 -11.59
N ASP A 81 38.06 -23.89 -11.89
CA ASP A 81 37.49 -22.96 -12.84
C ASP A 81 37.24 -21.62 -12.15
N PHE A 82 37.69 -20.51 -12.74
CA PHE A 82 37.62 -19.19 -12.10
C PHE A 82 36.21 -18.64 -11.93
N TYR A 83 35.24 -19.01 -12.80
CA TYR A 83 33.84 -18.66 -12.60
C TYR A 83 33.27 -19.38 -11.36
N ASN A 84 33.55 -20.70 -11.24
CA ASN A 84 33.05 -21.48 -10.11
C ASN A 84 33.72 -21.12 -8.80
N LEU A 85 35.00 -20.70 -8.83
CA LEU A 85 35.69 -20.13 -7.68
C LEU A 85 35.05 -18.80 -7.25
N ALA A 86 34.70 -17.92 -8.18
CA ALA A 86 33.97 -16.69 -7.87
C ALA A 86 32.56 -16.97 -7.30
N GLY A 87 31.88 -18.00 -7.81
CA GLY A 87 30.61 -18.50 -7.24
C GLY A 87 30.77 -19.00 -5.80
N THR A 88 31.86 -19.72 -5.50
CA THR A 88 32.22 -20.15 -4.14
C THR A 88 32.44 -18.93 -3.22
N ALA A 89 33.13 -17.89 -3.71
CA ALA A 89 33.31 -16.64 -2.94
C ALA A 89 31.96 -15.95 -2.63
N ARG A 90 30.97 -15.97 -3.54
CA ARG A 90 29.62 -15.46 -3.26
C ARG A 90 28.93 -16.21 -2.12
N VAL A 91 29.07 -17.54 -2.08
CA VAL A 91 28.55 -18.35 -0.96
C VAL A 91 29.23 -17.96 0.34
N LEU A 92 30.56 -17.83 0.34
CA LEU A 92 31.33 -17.43 1.53
C LEU A 92 30.91 -16.06 2.05
N PHE A 93 30.65 -15.08 1.19
CA PHE A 93 30.07 -13.80 1.62
C PHE A 93 28.73 -14.00 2.32
N THR A 94 27.86 -14.87 1.81
CA THR A 94 26.57 -15.16 2.44
C THR A 94 26.74 -15.83 3.81
N GLU A 95 27.81 -16.66 3.97
CA GLU A 95 28.18 -17.29 5.24
C GLU A 95 28.86 -16.33 6.23
N GLY A 96 29.09 -15.06 5.85
CA GLY A 96 29.84 -14.07 6.68
C GLY A 96 31.35 -14.24 6.66
N LYS A 97 31.90 -15.06 5.75
CA LYS A 97 33.34 -15.37 5.63
C LYS A 97 34.01 -14.50 4.57
N GLY A 98 33.90 -13.17 4.75
CA GLY A 98 34.38 -12.20 3.75
C GLY A 98 35.86 -12.30 3.43
N ASP A 99 36.72 -12.57 4.43
CA ASP A 99 38.18 -12.69 4.23
C ASP A 99 38.56 -13.90 3.38
N GLU A 100 37.87 -15.06 3.62
CA GLU A 100 38.08 -16.26 2.82
C GLU A 100 37.60 -16.04 1.36
N ALA A 101 36.47 -15.35 1.18
CA ALA A 101 35.96 -14.95 -0.13
C ALA A 101 36.97 -14.08 -0.88
N MET A 102 37.50 -13.04 -0.22
CA MET A 102 38.46 -12.13 -0.82
C MET A 102 39.77 -12.82 -1.18
N LYS A 103 40.25 -13.79 -0.39
CA LYS A 103 41.43 -14.59 -0.73
C LYS A 103 41.23 -15.30 -2.06
N ILE A 104 40.12 -15.98 -2.27
CA ILE A 104 39.81 -16.67 -3.54
C ILE A 104 39.73 -15.65 -4.69
N LEU A 105 39.09 -14.51 -4.50
CA LEU A 105 38.94 -13.50 -5.55
C LEU A 105 40.29 -12.85 -5.92
N ASN A 106 41.18 -12.61 -4.97
CA ASN A 106 42.55 -12.13 -5.23
C ASN A 106 43.33 -13.18 -6.03
N GLU A 107 43.27 -14.48 -5.69
CA GLU A 107 43.92 -15.54 -6.45
C GLU A 107 43.44 -15.61 -7.92
N ILE A 108 42.15 -15.37 -8.19
CA ILE A 108 41.60 -15.26 -9.55
C ILE A 108 42.21 -14.10 -10.31
N VAL A 109 42.30 -12.94 -9.66
CA VAL A 109 42.82 -11.70 -10.28
C VAL A 109 44.33 -11.73 -10.48
N ASP A 110 45.09 -12.24 -9.49
CA ASP A 110 46.55 -12.39 -9.56
C ASP A 110 46.94 -13.35 -10.67
N GLY A 111 46.12 -14.38 -10.93
CA GLY A 111 46.29 -15.30 -12.06
C GLY A 111 45.85 -14.77 -13.42
N ALA A 112 45.44 -13.48 -13.53
CA ALA A 112 44.93 -12.88 -14.76
C ALA A 112 46.08 -12.45 -15.70
N LYS A 113 46.01 -12.86 -16.96
CA LYS A 113 46.89 -12.41 -18.03
C LYS A 113 46.43 -11.08 -18.63
N LYS A 114 47.26 -10.47 -19.50
CA LYS A 114 47.04 -9.14 -20.08
C LYS A 114 45.64 -8.97 -20.73
N LYS A 115 45.07 -10.04 -21.30
CA LYS A 115 43.77 -9.98 -22.00
C LYS A 115 42.60 -10.56 -21.17
N ASP A 116 42.81 -11.07 -19.97
CA ASP A 116 41.82 -11.78 -19.16
C ASP A 116 40.92 -10.77 -18.41
N TRP A 117 40.15 -10.00 -19.14
CA TRP A 117 39.19 -9.02 -18.54
C TRP A 117 38.10 -9.73 -17.74
N GLU A 118 37.69 -10.94 -18.15
CA GLU A 118 36.61 -11.72 -17.51
C GLU A 118 36.93 -12.10 -16.08
N LYS A 119 38.19 -12.38 -15.75
CA LYS A 119 38.61 -12.69 -14.37
C LYS A 119 38.38 -11.51 -13.44
N TYR A 120 38.72 -10.30 -13.88
CA TYR A 120 38.44 -9.08 -13.12
C TYR A 120 36.93 -8.83 -12.97
N LYS A 121 36.18 -9.03 -14.06
CA LYS A 121 34.72 -8.88 -14.05
C LYS A 121 34.06 -9.85 -13.08
N VAL A 122 34.35 -11.16 -13.18
CA VAL A 122 33.68 -12.17 -12.34
C VAL A 122 34.04 -12.04 -10.86
N ALA A 123 35.28 -11.65 -10.55
CA ALA A 123 35.69 -11.34 -9.18
C ALA A 123 34.93 -10.12 -8.62
N ALA A 124 34.80 -9.06 -9.43
CA ALA A 124 34.00 -7.89 -9.08
C ALA A 124 32.49 -8.20 -8.95
N ASP A 125 31.93 -9.05 -9.86
CA ASP A 125 30.56 -9.53 -9.79
C ASP A 125 30.29 -10.25 -8.45
N ALA A 126 31.25 -11.05 -7.98
CA ALA A 126 31.09 -11.78 -6.73
C ALA A 126 30.91 -10.86 -5.52
N ILE A 127 31.57 -9.71 -5.49
CA ILE A 127 31.38 -8.67 -4.47
C ILE A 127 30.08 -7.90 -4.73
N THR A 128 29.89 -7.40 -5.96
CA THR A 128 28.79 -6.50 -6.32
C THR A 128 27.42 -7.13 -6.07
N TYR A 129 27.25 -8.40 -6.39
CA TYR A 129 25.98 -9.11 -6.25
C TYR A 129 25.87 -9.94 -4.97
N SER A 130 26.76 -9.76 -3.99
CA SER A 130 26.64 -10.30 -2.63
C SER A 130 26.25 -9.21 -1.66
N LYS A 131 25.03 -9.28 -1.09
CA LYS A 131 24.49 -8.23 -0.21
C LYS A 131 25.36 -7.95 1.03
N THR A 132 26.02 -8.98 1.54
CA THR A 132 26.85 -8.96 2.74
C THR A 132 28.30 -8.52 2.49
N ALA A 133 28.74 -8.46 1.23
CA ALA A 133 30.08 -8.00 0.88
C ALA A 133 30.21 -6.47 1.08
N THR A 134 31.29 -6.06 1.74
CA THR A 134 31.59 -4.63 2.05
C THR A 134 32.68 -4.03 1.15
N GLN A 135 33.42 -4.86 0.38
CA GLN A 135 34.58 -4.47 -0.41
C GLN A 135 34.21 -3.85 -1.76
N VAL A 136 33.21 -2.98 -1.78
CA VAL A 136 32.64 -2.43 -3.03
C VAL A 136 33.66 -1.59 -3.81
N ASP A 137 34.53 -0.87 -3.13
CA ASP A 137 35.60 -0.09 -3.77
C ASP A 137 36.56 -0.99 -4.57
N GLN A 138 36.87 -2.18 -4.05
CA GLN A 138 37.68 -3.16 -4.75
C GLN A 138 36.96 -3.68 -6.01
N ALA A 139 35.64 -3.92 -5.93
CA ALA A 139 34.86 -4.31 -7.09
C ALA A 139 34.89 -3.24 -8.19
N VAL A 140 34.70 -1.96 -7.83
CA VAL A 140 34.79 -0.83 -8.78
C VAL A 140 36.20 -0.78 -9.42
N ALA A 141 37.25 -0.94 -8.63
CA ALA A 141 38.64 -0.95 -9.14
C ALA A 141 38.83 -2.09 -10.18
N TRP A 142 38.38 -3.29 -9.88
CA TRP A 142 38.47 -4.44 -10.81
C TRP A 142 37.63 -4.26 -12.07
N TYR A 143 36.43 -3.71 -11.97
CA TYR A 143 35.63 -3.37 -13.16
C TYR A 143 36.30 -2.33 -14.05
N ARG A 144 36.95 -1.33 -13.49
CA ARG A 144 37.70 -0.34 -14.26
C ARG A 144 38.86 -0.98 -15.02
N ILE A 145 39.62 -1.90 -14.38
CA ILE A 145 40.66 -2.69 -15.06
C ILE A 145 40.03 -3.55 -16.18
N ALA A 146 38.90 -4.18 -15.92
CA ALA A 146 38.20 -4.95 -16.95
C ALA A 146 37.76 -4.06 -18.12
N LYS A 147 37.21 -2.85 -17.85
CA LYS A 147 36.79 -1.87 -18.86
C LYS A 147 37.98 -1.39 -19.72
N GLU A 148 39.15 -1.15 -19.15
CA GLU A 148 40.35 -0.80 -19.91
C GLU A 148 40.75 -1.90 -20.90
N LYS A 149 40.54 -3.16 -20.55
CA LYS A 149 40.83 -4.32 -21.43
C LYS A 149 39.75 -4.64 -22.44
N LYS A 150 38.48 -4.29 -22.13
CA LYS A 150 37.28 -4.60 -22.91
C LYS A 150 36.26 -3.49 -22.73
N ASN A 151 36.33 -2.45 -23.57
CA ASN A 151 35.50 -1.25 -23.45
C ASN A 151 34.18 -1.32 -24.26
N ASP A 152 33.97 -2.38 -25.03
CA ASP A 152 32.81 -2.58 -25.91
C ASP A 152 31.85 -3.65 -25.38
N ASN A 153 31.76 -3.82 -24.05
CA ASN A 153 30.87 -4.79 -23.42
C ASN A 153 29.82 -4.09 -22.53
N ALA A 154 28.57 -4.04 -23.01
CA ALA A 154 27.47 -3.38 -22.31
C ALA A 154 27.20 -4.00 -20.93
N GLN A 155 27.30 -5.33 -20.79
CA GLN A 155 27.06 -6.00 -19.51
C GLN A 155 28.14 -5.66 -18.46
N LEU A 156 29.40 -5.50 -18.89
CA LEU A 156 30.47 -5.04 -18.01
C LEU A 156 30.21 -3.61 -17.52
N LEU A 157 29.79 -2.73 -18.41
CA LEU A 157 29.44 -1.34 -18.03
C LEU A 157 28.26 -1.29 -17.06
N ILE A 158 27.23 -2.10 -17.28
CA ILE A 158 26.10 -2.20 -16.35
C ILE A 158 26.56 -2.70 -14.98
N ALA A 159 27.40 -3.73 -14.93
CA ALA A 159 27.93 -4.25 -13.68
C ALA A 159 28.82 -3.23 -12.92
N LEU A 160 29.62 -2.43 -13.65
CA LEU A 160 30.34 -1.30 -13.07
C LEU A 160 29.37 -0.25 -12.49
N GLY A 161 28.31 0.09 -13.23
CA GLY A 161 27.27 1.00 -12.76
C GLY A 161 26.57 0.50 -11.50
N ASP A 162 26.26 -0.81 -11.42
CA ASP A 162 25.68 -1.44 -10.23
C ASP A 162 26.61 -1.34 -9.02
N ALA A 163 27.93 -1.53 -9.21
CA ALA A 163 28.92 -1.37 -8.14
C ALA A 163 29.03 0.10 -7.68
N LEU A 164 29.04 1.04 -8.61
CA LEU A 164 29.05 2.49 -8.32
C LEU A 164 27.79 2.93 -7.55
N MET A 165 26.61 2.41 -7.90
CA MET A 165 25.38 2.64 -7.14
C MET A 165 25.48 2.09 -5.71
N ARG A 166 26.19 0.99 -5.48
CA ARG A 166 26.41 0.43 -4.14
C ARG A 166 27.37 1.28 -3.29
N GLN A 167 28.31 2.03 -3.88
CA GLN A 167 29.11 3.02 -3.14
C GLN A 167 28.25 4.15 -2.60
N ASN A 168 27.15 4.49 -3.29
CA ASN A 168 26.09 5.41 -2.88
C ASN A 168 26.62 6.81 -2.48
N THR A 169 27.57 7.35 -3.21
CA THR A 169 28.00 8.74 -3.10
C THR A 169 27.46 9.56 -4.27
N GLY A 170 27.41 10.89 -4.13
CA GLY A 170 26.99 11.76 -5.25
C GLY A 170 27.87 11.59 -6.48
N ALA A 171 29.21 11.47 -6.29
CA ALA A 171 30.16 11.26 -7.37
C ALA A 171 29.96 9.89 -8.04
N SER A 172 29.85 8.81 -7.27
CA SER A 172 29.66 7.46 -7.81
C SER A 172 28.33 7.30 -8.54
N ASN A 173 27.24 7.90 -8.04
CA ASN A 173 25.94 7.89 -8.72
C ASN A 173 25.98 8.68 -10.06
N GLY A 174 26.74 9.79 -10.11
CA GLY A 174 26.99 10.51 -11.36
C GLY A 174 27.76 9.68 -12.38
N GLU A 175 28.83 8.98 -11.95
CA GLU A 175 29.59 8.05 -12.80
C GLU A 175 28.72 6.86 -13.25
N ALA A 176 27.90 6.30 -12.35
CA ALA A 176 26.96 5.23 -12.69
C ALA A 176 26.02 5.63 -13.85
N THR A 177 25.48 6.87 -13.80
CA THR A 177 24.67 7.38 -14.91
C THR A 177 25.42 7.38 -16.23
N GLN A 178 26.68 7.84 -16.22
CA GLN A 178 27.51 7.90 -17.44
C GLN A 178 27.80 6.51 -18.02
N VAL A 179 28.16 5.52 -17.16
CA VAL A 179 28.44 4.17 -17.66
C VAL A 179 27.19 3.44 -18.13
N PHE A 180 26.00 3.72 -17.57
CA PHE A 180 24.76 3.22 -18.12
C PHE A 180 24.43 3.83 -19.49
N ASP A 181 24.70 5.13 -19.68
CA ASP A 181 24.55 5.78 -20.99
C ASP A 181 25.54 5.23 -22.03
N GLU A 182 26.77 4.91 -21.63
CA GLU A 182 27.73 4.21 -22.48
C GLU A 182 27.19 2.81 -22.87
N ALA A 183 26.66 2.05 -21.90
CA ALA A 183 26.08 0.72 -22.17
C ALA A 183 24.89 0.79 -23.14
N ILE A 184 24.02 1.79 -23.00
CA ILE A 184 22.88 2.01 -23.91
C ILE A 184 23.38 2.32 -25.34
N LYS A 185 24.42 3.14 -25.49
CA LYS A 185 25.02 3.47 -26.80
C LYS A 185 25.63 2.25 -27.49
N LEU A 186 26.22 1.32 -26.73
CA LEU A 186 26.76 0.07 -27.29
C LEU A 186 25.66 -0.86 -27.80
N GLY A 187 24.47 -0.80 -27.21
CA GLY A 187 23.36 -1.70 -27.54
C GLY A 187 23.47 -3.08 -26.91
N GLY A 188 22.57 -3.98 -27.24
CA GLY A 188 22.57 -5.39 -26.82
C GLY A 188 22.06 -5.67 -25.40
N ALA A 189 22.04 -4.68 -24.49
CA ALA A 189 21.55 -4.83 -23.13
C ALA A 189 20.71 -3.62 -22.66
N ASN A 190 20.05 -2.94 -23.58
CA ASN A 190 19.40 -1.64 -23.33
C ASN A 190 18.32 -1.72 -22.27
N SER A 191 17.50 -2.77 -22.26
CA SER A 191 16.45 -2.95 -21.25
C SER A 191 17.01 -2.94 -19.83
N LEU A 192 18.11 -3.69 -19.59
CA LEU A 192 18.75 -3.75 -18.28
C LEU A 192 19.40 -2.40 -17.91
N ALA A 193 20.10 -1.77 -18.85
CA ALA A 193 20.76 -0.48 -18.61
C ALA A 193 19.74 0.63 -18.26
N TYR A 194 18.61 0.71 -18.97
CA TYR A 194 17.53 1.63 -18.64
C TYR A 194 16.89 1.28 -17.29
N SER A 195 16.67 -0.01 -16.96
CA SER A 195 16.14 -0.40 -15.65
C SER A 195 17.08 0.05 -14.51
N ARG A 196 18.41 -0.09 -14.68
CA ARG A 196 19.38 0.37 -13.67
C ARG A 196 19.40 1.89 -13.52
N LYS A 197 19.28 2.64 -14.61
CA LYS A 197 19.07 4.10 -14.54
C LYS A 197 17.76 4.45 -13.84
N GLY A 198 16.68 3.76 -14.15
CA GLY A 198 15.39 3.91 -13.46
C GLY A 198 15.51 3.70 -11.95
N LEU A 199 16.22 2.65 -11.53
CA LEU A 199 16.48 2.37 -10.11
C LEU A 199 17.31 3.46 -9.44
N LEU A 200 18.32 3.99 -10.12
CA LEU A 200 19.12 5.11 -9.62
C LEU A 200 18.25 6.34 -9.33
N TRP A 201 17.38 6.72 -10.29
CA TRP A 201 16.46 7.83 -10.13
C TRP A 201 15.39 7.57 -9.06
N LEU A 202 14.91 6.33 -8.94
CA LEU A 202 13.98 5.93 -7.88
C LEU A 202 14.60 6.09 -6.49
N ASN A 203 15.86 5.68 -6.33
CA ASN A 203 16.60 5.84 -5.08
C ASN A 203 16.83 7.32 -4.73
N ALA A 204 17.00 8.18 -5.74
CA ALA A 204 17.05 9.62 -5.60
C ALA A 204 15.67 10.28 -5.40
N ARG A 205 14.57 9.51 -5.34
CA ARG A 205 13.17 9.96 -5.27
C ARG A 205 12.72 10.83 -6.47
N GLN A 206 13.41 10.72 -7.59
CA GLN A 206 13.06 11.37 -8.85
C GLN A 206 12.12 10.45 -9.64
N TYR A 207 10.84 10.46 -9.24
CA TYR A 207 9.85 9.50 -9.76
C TYR A 207 9.56 9.67 -11.25
N LYS A 208 9.63 10.90 -11.77
CA LYS A 208 9.40 11.18 -13.20
C LYS A 208 10.49 10.51 -14.05
N GLU A 209 11.74 10.76 -13.72
CA GLU A 209 12.91 10.22 -14.40
C GLU A 209 12.98 8.69 -14.26
N ALA A 210 12.59 8.16 -13.10
CA ALA A 210 12.47 6.72 -12.89
C ALA A 210 11.45 6.09 -13.84
N LEU A 211 10.22 6.65 -13.93
CA LEU A 211 9.16 6.17 -14.82
C LEU A 211 9.57 6.23 -16.29
N GLU A 212 10.24 7.31 -16.70
CA GLU A 212 10.72 7.48 -18.08
C GLU A 212 11.72 6.39 -18.46
N ASN A 213 12.73 6.14 -17.60
CA ASN A 213 13.73 5.10 -17.83
C ASN A 213 13.14 3.68 -17.78
N TYR A 214 12.24 3.37 -16.85
CA TYR A 214 11.57 2.08 -16.82
C TYR A 214 10.66 1.84 -18.03
N SER A 215 10.04 2.92 -18.57
CA SER A 215 9.27 2.82 -19.81
C SER A 215 10.17 2.51 -21.01
N LEU A 216 11.33 3.16 -21.11
CA LEU A 216 12.34 2.85 -22.13
C LEU A 216 12.88 1.42 -21.98
N ALA A 217 13.08 0.94 -20.74
CA ALA A 217 13.50 -0.42 -20.47
C ALA A 217 12.48 -1.46 -20.97
N LYS A 218 11.20 -1.21 -20.70
CA LYS A 218 10.07 -2.02 -21.19
C LYS A 218 10.00 -2.06 -22.71
N ASP A 219 10.17 -0.91 -23.36
CA ASP A 219 10.06 -0.81 -24.80
C ASP A 219 11.28 -1.42 -25.51
N ALA A 220 12.45 -1.43 -24.86
CA ALA A 220 13.67 -2.08 -25.38
C ALA A 220 13.60 -3.61 -25.37
N ASP A 221 12.86 -4.20 -24.43
CA ASP A 221 12.65 -5.65 -24.39
C ASP A 221 11.31 -5.99 -23.71
N LYS A 222 10.30 -6.25 -24.52
CA LYS A 222 8.93 -6.56 -24.05
C LYS A 222 8.77 -7.92 -23.38
N GLU A 223 9.75 -8.83 -23.53
CA GLU A 223 9.75 -10.14 -22.87
C GLU A 223 10.36 -10.08 -21.46
N ASN A 224 11.08 -8.98 -21.15
CA ASN A 224 11.63 -8.77 -19.83
C ASN A 224 10.55 -8.38 -18.83
N PRO A 225 10.24 -9.18 -17.79
CA PRO A 225 9.24 -8.85 -16.79
C PRO A 225 9.65 -7.67 -15.89
N LEU A 226 10.96 -7.50 -15.61
CA LEU A 226 11.44 -6.59 -14.56
C LEU A 226 10.98 -5.15 -14.72
N PRO A 227 11.04 -4.51 -15.93
CA PRO A 227 10.57 -3.14 -16.09
C PRO A 227 9.07 -2.95 -15.76
N TYR A 228 8.24 -3.97 -15.99
CA TYR A 228 6.82 -3.92 -15.61
C TYR A 228 6.67 -3.98 -14.09
N GLY A 229 7.45 -4.83 -13.41
CA GLY A 229 7.49 -4.89 -11.95
C GLY A 229 7.94 -3.57 -11.32
N ASP A 230 8.97 -2.95 -11.91
CA ASP A 230 9.52 -1.65 -11.49
C ASP A 230 8.50 -0.52 -11.68
N LEU A 231 7.84 -0.46 -12.85
CA LEU A 231 6.76 0.50 -13.12
C LEU A 231 5.60 0.32 -12.12
N ALA A 232 5.20 -0.92 -11.86
CA ALA A 232 4.15 -1.21 -10.86
C ALA A 232 4.54 -0.67 -9.49
N GLU A 233 5.82 -0.81 -9.08
CA GLU A 233 6.31 -0.30 -7.80
C GLU A 233 6.28 1.24 -7.72
N VAL A 234 6.75 1.93 -8.75
CA VAL A 234 6.73 3.40 -8.76
C VAL A 234 5.30 3.93 -8.75
N TYR A 235 4.41 3.34 -9.54
CA TYR A 235 3.00 3.72 -9.53
C TYR A 235 2.31 3.43 -8.19
N TYR A 236 2.62 2.28 -7.57
CA TYR A 236 2.14 1.94 -6.23
C TYR A 236 2.57 2.98 -5.18
N ARG A 237 3.86 3.33 -5.13
CA ARG A 237 4.41 4.33 -4.19
C ARG A 237 3.85 5.74 -4.41
N SER A 238 3.47 6.06 -5.65
CA SER A 238 2.87 7.34 -6.01
C SER A 238 1.34 7.36 -5.90
N GLY A 239 0.71 6.32 -5.35
CA GLY A 239 -0.74 6.21 -5.17
C GLY A 239 -1.53 6.01 -6.47
N LYS A 240 -0.86 5.73 -7.60
CA LYS A 240 -1.49 5.50 -8.90
C LYS A 240 -1.83 4.01 -9.07
N TYR A 241 -2.73 3.50 -8.24
CA TYR A 241 -2.96 2.06 -8.07
C TYR A 241 -3.47 1.36 -9.34
N GLU A 242 -4.29 2.01 -10.17
CA GLU A 242 -4.76 1.42 -11.43
C GLU A 242 -3.60 1.19 -12.43
N LEU A 243 -2.65 2.13 -12.52
CA LEU A 243 -1.45 1.96 -13.35
C LEU A 243 -0.53 0.90 -12.76
N ALA A 244 -0.43 0.82 -11.42
CA ALA A 244 0.29 -0.25 -10.75
C ALA A 244 -0.33 -1.62 -11.08
N LYS A 245 -1.67 -1.74 -11.06
CA LYS A 245 -2.41 -2.96 -11.43
C LYS A 245 -2.10 -3.41 -12.84
N GLN A 246 -2.22 -2.53 -13.83
CA GLN A 246 -1.93 -2.85 -15.23
C GLN A 246 -0.51 -3.39 -15.41
N ASN A 247 0.47 -2.76 -14.77
CA ASN A 247 1.87 -3.18 -14.90
C ASN A 247 2.18 -4.48 -14.15
N ILE A 248 1.63 -4.70 -12.94
CA ILE A 248 1.84 -5.95 -12.22
C ILE A 248 1.18 -7.15 -12.91
N GLU A 249 0.06 -6.94 -13.62
CA GLU A 249 -0.58 -7.97 -14.43
C GLU A 249 0.31 -8.42 -15.60
N GLU A 250 0.95 -7.48 -16.30
CA GLU A 250 1.92 -7.81 -17.37
C GLU A 250 3.17 -8.48 -16.79
N TYR A 251 3.70 -7.97 -15.67
CA TYR A 251 4.80 -8.63 -14.96
C TYR A 251 4.47 -10.09 -14.64
N LEU A 252 3.29 -10.37 -14.09
CA LEU A 252 2.88 -11.73 -13.73
C LEU A 252 2.67 -12.65 -14.94
N LYS A 253 2.37 -12.12 -16.13
CA LYS A 253 2.30 -12.95 -17.35
C LYS A 253 3.68 -13.43 -17.76
N LEU A 254 4.71 -12.63 -17.56
CA LEU A 254 6.06 -12.86 -18.03
C LEU A 254 6.98 -13.48 -16.98
N SER A 255 6.70 -13.31 -15.68
CA SER A 255 7.52 -13.79 -14.56
C SER A 255 7.19 -15.22 -14.12
N ASP A 256 8.00 -15.77 -13.21
CA ASP A 256 7.75 -17.08 -12.58
C ASP A 256 6.65 -17.04 -11.51
N LYS A 257 6.04 -15.89 -11.24
CA LYS A 257 4.91 -15.70 -10.33
C LYS A 257 5.19 -16.18 -8.90
N THR A 258 6.22 -15.64 -8.29
CA THR A 258 6.54 -15.98 -6.89
C THR A 258 5.37 -15.68 -5.94
N VAL A 259 5.40 -16.26 -4.74
CA VAL A 259 4.41 -15.97 -3.69
C VAL A 259 4.37 -14.46 -3.39
N GLN A 260 5.54 -13.81 -3.34
CA GLN A 260 5.64 -12.37 -3.08
C GLN A 260 5.02 -11.53 -4.20
N ASP A 261 5.22 -11.92 -5.46
CA ASP A 261 4.61 -11.22 -6.60
C ASP A 261 3.09 -11.31 -6.55
N GLN A 262 2.57 -12.49 -6.24
CA GLN A 262 1.13 -12.73 -6.15
C GLN A 262 0.52 -12.04 -4.93
N LEU A 263 1.23 -11.99 -3.79
CA LEU A 263 0.84 -11.21 -2.61
C LEU A 263 0.78 -9.72 -2.93
N ARG A 264 1.80 -9.20 -3.62
CA ARG A 264 1.84 -7.80 -4.07
C ARG A 264 0.66 -7.46 -4.99
N TYR A 265 0.32 -8.36 -5.91
CA TYR A 265 -0.85 -8.20 -6.76
C TYR A 265 -2.15 -8.17 -5.94
N GLY A 266 -2.30 -9.07 -4.96
CA GLY A 266 -3.42 -9.05 -4.02
C GLY A 266 -3.56 -7.72 -3.28
N ASN A 267 -2.44 -7.14 -2.83
CA ASN A 267 -2.43 -5.82 -2.18
C ASN A 267 -2.85 -4.70 -3.14
N ILE A 268 -2.41 -4.74 -4.40
CA ILE A 268 -2.83 -3.76 -5.43
C ILE A 268 -4.31 -3.90 -5.74
N LEU A 269 -4.84 -5.12 -5.87
CA LEU A 269 -6.27 -5.38 -6.04
C LEU A 269 -7.10 -4.81 -4.88
N TYR A 270 -6.62 -4.96 -3.64
CA TYR A 270 -7.25 -4.36 -2.47
C TYR A 270 -7.32 -2.82 -2.58
N LEU A 271 -6.21 -2.18 -2.95
CA LEU A 271 -6.12 -0.71 -3.07
C LEU A 271 -6.92 -0.15 -4.26
N THR A 272 -7.17 -0.96 -5.29
CA THR A 272 -8.06 -0.64 -6.41
C THR A 272 -9.52 -1.08 -6.16
N GLN A 273 -9.86 -1.41 -4.91
CA GLN A 273 -11.20 -1.81 -4.46
C GLN A 273 -11.75 -3.09 -5.13
N ASN A 274 -10.89 -3.90 -5.73
CA ASN A 274 -11.24 -5.21 -6.28
C ASN A 274 -11.22 -6.29 -5.17
N TYR A 275 -12.03 -6.10 -4.12
CA TYR A 275 -11.92 -6.87 -2.87
C TYR A 275 -12.16 -8.37 -3.04
N LYS A 276 -13.12 -8.77 -3.89
CA LYS A 276 -13.40 -10.19 -4.17
C LYS A 276 -12.23 -10.88 -4.83
N GLU A 277 -11.63 -10.23 -5.84
CA GLU A 277 -10.48 -10.79 -6.53
C GLU A 277 -9.25 -10.83 -5.61
N ALA A 278 -9.04 -9.78 -4.78
CA ALA A 278 -8.00 -9.78 -3.76
C ALA A 278 -8.16 -10.95 -2.79
N SER A 279 -9.37 -11.17 -2.26
CA SER A 279 -9.68 -12.31 -1.38
C SER A 279 -9.37 -13.64 -2.05
N GLN A 280 -9.77 -13.82 -3.31
CA GLN A 280 -9.49 -15.04 -4.06
C GLN A 280 -7.99 -15.28 -4.22
N LYS A 281 -7.21 -14.25 -4.54
CA LYS A 281 -5.75 -14.36 -4.67
C LYS A 281 -5.06 -14.78 -3.37
N TYR A 282 -5.43 -14.17 -2.25
CA TYR A 282 -4.90 -14.57 -0.95
C TYR A 282 -5.30 -16.00 -0.59
N GLN A 283 -6.57 -16.37 -0.82
CA GLN A 283 -7.07 -17.72 -0.54
C GLN A 283 -6.38 -18.79 -1.42
N ASP A 284 -6.11 -18.49 -2.70
CA ASP A 284 -5.39 -19.39 -3.60
C ASP A 284 -3.97 -19.69 -3.09
N LEU A 285 -3.27 -18.70 -2.55
CA LEU A 285 -1.95 -18.87 -1.96
C LEU A 285 -2.00 -19.67 -0.65
N ILE A 286 -3.00 -19.40 0.18
CA ILE A 286 -3.23 -20.16 1.43
C ILE A 286 -3.51 -21.62 1.12
N ASN A 287 -4.34 -21.90 0.11
CA ASN A 287 -4.68 -23.27 -0.32
C ASN A 287 -3.46 -24.04 -0.91
N LYS A 288 -2.46 -23.33 -1.41
CA LYS A 288 -1.16 -23.89 -1.85
C LYS A 288 -0.20 -24.17 -0.68
N GLY A 289 -0.62 -23.95 0.57
CA GLY A 289 0.19 -24.20 1.75
C GLY A 289 1.11 -23.05 2.16
N GLU A 290 0.94 -21.86 1.57
CA GLU A 290 1.81 -20.71 1.89
C GLU A 290 1.34 -19.90 3.11
N GLY A 291 0.13 -20.17 3.61
CA GLY A 291 -0.47 -19.38 4.70
C GLY A 291 0.31 -19.42 6.01
N GLU A 292 0.87 -20.56 6.38
CA GLU A 292 1.65 -20.68 7.64
C GLU A 292 3.06 -20.08 7.52
N LYS A 293 3.64 -20.10 6.32
CA LYS A 293 4.94 -19.50 6.03
C LYS A 293 4.83 -17.98 5.86
N THR A 294 3.66 -17.49 5.45
CA THR A 294 3.39 -16.09 5.15
C THR A 294 2.09 -15.64 5.82
N PRO A 295 2.08 -15.43 7.16
CA PRO A 295 0.87 -15.07 7.91
C PRO A 295 0.15 -13.83 7.38
N THR A 296 0.88 -12.91 6.74
CA THR A 296 0.31 -11.69 6.12
C THR A 296 -0.71 -11.98 5.01
N LEU A 297 -0.76 -13.20 4.46
CA LEU A 297 -1.82 -13.64 3.55
C LEU A 297 -3.19 -13.64 4.26
N TYR A 298 -3.26 -14.14 5.48
CA TYR A 298 -4.49 -14.11 6.28
C TYR A 298 -4.88 -12.68 6.67
N ARG A 299 -3.91 -11.80 6.91
CA ARG A 299 -4.17 -10.37 7.15
C ARG A 299 -4.80 -9.72 5.92
N GLY A 300 -4.18 -9.88 4.75
CA GLY A 300 -4.70 -9.34 3.48
C GLY A 300 -6.09 -9.87 3.16
N LEU A 301 -6.30 -11.18 3.36
CA LEU A 301 -7.59 -11.85 3.19
C LEU A 301 -8.65 -11.23 4.12
N ALA A 302 -8.35 -11.06 5.40
CA ALA A 302 -9.27 -10.47 6.36
C ALA A 302 -9.66 -9.03 6.02
N TYR A 303 -8.70 -8.22 5.58
CA TYR A 303 -8.96 -6.85 5.13
C TYR A 303 -9.89 -6.81 3.91
N ALA A 304 -9.61 -7.65 2.91
CA ALA A 304 -10.43 -7.73 1.71
C ALA A 304 -11.84 -8.25 1.98
N GLN A 305 -11.98 -9.27 2.83
CA GLN A 305 -13.27 -9.81 3.28
C GLN A 305 -14.08 -8.77 4.07
N TYR A 306 -13.44 -7.99 4.94
CA TYR A 306 -14.11 -6.89 5.65
C TYR A 306 -14.68 -5.85 4.69
N GLN A 307 -13.89 -5.41 3.71
CA GLN A 307 -14.34 -4.43 2.71
C GLN A 307 -15.44 -4.97 1.78
N ASP A 308 -15.50 -6.29 1.58
CA ASP A 308 -16.59 -6.97 0.84
C ASP A 308 -17.81 -7.31 1.73
N ASN A 309 -17.85 -6.78 2.97
CA ASN A 309 -18.88 -7.00 4.00
C ASN A 309 -19.04 -8.47 4.45
N ASN A 310 -18.04 -9.32 4.21
CA ASN A 310 -18.02 -10.70 4.69
C ASN A 310 -17.32 -10.77 6.08
N TYR A 311 -18.01 -10.27 7.11
CA TYR A 311 -17.43 -10.06 8.43
C TYR A 311 -17.13 -11.37 9.20
N VAL A 312 -17.91 -12.41 8.97
CA VAL A 312 -17.70 -13.73 9.61
C VAL A 312 -16.36 -14.32 9.17
N ASP A 313 -16.13 -14.38 7.85
CA ASP A 313 -14.88 -14.90 7.30
C ASP A 313 -13.71 -13.96 7.61
N ALA A 314 -13.93 -12.63 7.59
CA ALA A 314 -12.92 -11.66 7.99
C ALA A 314 -12.44 -11.90 9.43
N LEU A 315 -13.36 -12.15 10.36
CA LEU A 315 -13.02 -12.46 11.75
C LEU A 315 -12.23 -13.78 11.86
N ALA A 316 -12.65 -14.80 11.12
CA ALA A 316 -11.93 -16.10 11.10
C ALA A 316 -10.50 -15.93 10.54
N SER A 317 -10.34 -15.19 9.45
CA SER A 317 -9.03 -14.89 8.86
C SER A 317 -8.13 -14.07 9.80
N PHE A 318 -8.67 -13.06 10.48
CA PHE A 318 -7.92 -12.30 11.48
C PHE A 318 -7.49 -13.18 12.66
N ASN A 319 -8.37 -14.03 13.17
CA ASN A 319 -8.03 -14.93 14.27
C ASN A 319 -6.91 -15.91 13.86
N LYS A 320 -6.93 -16.41 12.62
CA LYS A 320 -5.85 -17.24 12.08
C LYS A 320 -4.54 -16.47 11.97
N TYR A 321 -4.56 -15.24 11.44
CA TYR A 321 -3.40 -14.34 11.40
C TYR A 321 -2.81 -14.13 12.79
N ARG A 322 -3.65 -13.74 13.75
CA ARG A 322 -3.22 -13.48 15.13
C ARG A 322 -2.69 -14.74 15.84
N GLY A 323 -3.20 -15.91 15.51
CA GLY A 323 -2.71 -17.18 16.04
C GLY A 323 -1.36 -17.63 15.47
N LEU A 324 -0.99 -17.18 14.29
CA LEU A 324 0.28 -17.52 13.62
C LEU A 324 1.42 -16.57 13.98
N VAL A 325 1.13 -15.31 14.28
CA VAL A 325 2.14 -14.32 14.69
C VAL A 325 2.50 -14.54 16.15
N LYS A 326 3.77 -14.83 16.41
CA LYS A 326 4.26 -15.21 17.75
C LYS A 326 4.51 -14.00 18.67
N ASP A 327 4.97 -12.89 18.10
CA ASP A 327 5.23 -11.66 18.86
C ASP A 327 4.12 -10.64 18.62
N ALA A 328 3.41 -10.28 19.68
CA ALA A 328 2.35 -9.27 19.62
C ALA A 328 2.83 -7.88 19.15
N LYS A 329 4.14 -7.62 19.20
CA LYS A 329 4.75 -6.38 18.68
C LYS A 329 4.76 -6.30 17.15
N GLU A 330 4.60 -7.43 16.47
CA GLU A 330 4.50 -7.47 15.01
C GLU A 330 3.15 -6.94 14.48
N PHE A 331 2.10 -6.89 15.33
CA PHE A 331 0.83 -6.27 14.95
C PHE A 331 0.97 -4.77 14.92
N THR A 332 0.60 -4.17 13.80
CA THR A 332 0.56 -2.72 13.64
C THR A 332 -0.69 -2.13 14.29
N TYR A 333 -0.77 -0.80 14.42
CA TYR A 333 -1.98 -0.16 14.91
C TYR A 333 -3.16 -0.33 13.93
N GLU A 334 -2.87 -0.44 12.62
CA GLU A 334 -3.87 -0.75 11.61
C GLU A 334 -4.45 -2.16 11.79
N ASP A 335 -3.62 -3.15 12.14
CA ASP A 335 -4.10 -4.50 12.42
C ASP A 335 -5.11 -4.51 13.57
N ASP A 336 -4.82 -3.78 14.65
CA ASP A 336 -5.73 -3.64 15.78
C ASP A 336 -6.99 -2.84 15.39
N LEU A 337 -6.84 -1.78 14.60
CA LEU A 337 -7.96 -0.98 14.10
C LEU A 337 -8.93 -1.80 13.24
N TYR A 338 -8.41 -2.56 12.27
CA TYR A 338 -9.25 -3.42 11.41
C TYR A 338 -9.88 -4.57 12.19
N TYR A 339 -9.15 -5.16 13.13
CA TYR A 339 -9.73 -6.17 14.01
C TYR A 339 -10.90 -5.62 14.84
N ALA A 340 -10.76 -4.37 15.30
CA ALA A 340 -11.85 -3.67 15.98
C ALA A 340 -13.04 -3.40 15.05
N TYR A 341 -12.80 -2.97 13.80
CA TYR A 341 -13.86 -2.76 12.80
C TYR A 341 -14.66 -4.04 12.56
N VAL A 342 -13.98 -5.18 12.36
CA VAL A 342 -14.66 -6.47 12.14
C VAL A 342 -15.51 -6.84 13.36
N ASN A 343 -15.00 -6.71 14.57
CA ASN A 343 -15.76 -7.00 15.79
C ASN A 343 -16.94 -6.03 15.98
N ASN A 344 -16.78 -4.74 15.63
CA ASN A 344 -17.88 -3.78 15.65
C ASN A 344 -18.98 -4.13 14.64
N ALA A 345 -18.61 -4.57 13.44
CA ALA A 345 -19.56 -5.05 12.44
C ALA A 345 -20.29 -6.34 12.91
N MET A 346 -19.55 -7.29 13.49
CA MET A 346 -20.13 -8.49 14.09
C MET A 346 -21.12 -8.16 15.22
N ALA A 347 -20.80 -7.15 16.07
CA ALA A 347 -21.73 -6.69 17.12
C ALA A 347 -23.05 -6.15 16.57
N SER A 348 -23.08 -5.67 15.33
CA SER A 348 -24.30 -5.21 14.67
C SER A 348 -25.11 -6.32 14.05
N GLN A 349 -24.48 -7.45 13.66
CA GLN A 349 -25.12 -8.57 12.97
C GLN A 349 -25.50 -9.72 13.92
N ASP A 350 -24.66 -10.05 14.88
CA ASP A 350 -24.90 -11.13 15.85
C ASP A 350 -25.41 -10.57 17.18
N THR A 351 -26.75 -10.47 17.26
CA THR A 351 -27.41 -9.93 18.45
C THR A 351 -27.17 -10.78 19.72
N ALA A 352 -26.97 -12.08 19.58
CA ALA A 352 -26.72 -12.99 20.70
C ALA A 352 -25.37 -12.74 21.36
N ASN A 353 -24.35 -12.39 20.57
CA ASN A 353 -23.00 -12.13 21.05
C ASN A 353 -22.62 -10.64 21.01
N LYS A 354 -23.59 -9.75 20.80
CA LYS A 354 -23.37 -8.30 20.63
C LYS A 354 -22.46 -7.69 21.69
N ALA A 355 -22.71 -7.97 22.97
CA ALA A 355 -21.92 -7.40 24.06
C ALA A 355 -20.46 -7.85 24.02
N LYS A 356 -20.20 -9.12 23.69
CA LYS A 356 -18.85 -9.67 23.55
C LYS A 356 -18.08 -8.98 22.42
N TYR A 357 -18.67 -8.92 21.23
CA TYR A 357 -18.03 -8.29 20.09
C TYR A 357 -17.82 -6.79 20.29
N ALA A 358 -18.78 -6.08 20.88
CA ALA A 358 -18.64 -4.66 21.19
C ALA A 358 -17.52 -4.38 22.21
N ALA A 359 -17.35 -5.24 23.21
CA ALA A 359 -16.25 -5.12 24.17
C ALA A 359 -14.89 -5.33 23.50
N VAL A 360 -14.75 -6.34 22.64
CA VAL A 360 -13.53 -6.59 21.88
C VAL A 360 -13.22 -5.41 20.95
N ALA A 361 -14.22 -4.87 20.26
CA ALA A 361 -14.04 -3.72 19.39
C ALA A 361 -13.47 -2.51 20.16
N GLU A 362 -14.07 -2.15 21.31
CA GLU A 362 -13.60 -1.03 22.13
C GLU A 362 -12.18 -1.24 22.64
N GLU A 363 -11.85 -2.46 23.09
CA GLU A 363 -10.50 -2.83 23.55
C GLU A 363 -9.46 -2.59 22.44
N TYR A 364 -9.75 -3.05 21.22
CA TYR A 364 -8.80 -2.96 20.12
C TYR A 364 -8.72 -1.57 19.49
N TYR A 365 -9.76 -0.76 19.55
CA TYR A 365 -9.66 0.68 19.23
C TYR A 365 -8.71 1.40 20.17
N VAL A 366 -8.76 1.08 21.47
CA VAL A 366 -7.81 1.67 22.45
C VAL A 366 -6.39 1.20 22.16
N LYS A 367 -6.17 -0.10 21.91
CA LYS A 367 -4.86 -0.64 21.54
C LYS A 367 -4.30 0.00 20.29
N ALA A 368 -5.13 0.26 19.28
CA ALA A 368 -4.71 0.97 18.06
C ALA A 368 -4.20 2.39 18.39
N LEU A 369 -4.88 3.12 19.28
CA LEU A 369 -4.43 4.45 19.73
C LEU A 369 -3.12 4.39 20.52
N GLU A 370 -2.95 3.39 21.38
CA GLU A 370 -1.73 3.20 22.17
C GLU A 370 -0.52 2.88 21.27
N LYS A 371 -0.71 2.02 20.28
CA LYS A 371 0.36 1.62 19.34
C LYS A 371 0.70 2.69 18.30
N ASN A 372 -0.23 3.57 17.97
CA ASN A 372 0.08 4.66 17.03
C ASN A 372 1.10 5.61 17.67
N THR A 373 2.23 5.79 17.01
CA THR A 373 3.36 6.62 17.48
C THR A 373 3.31 8.06 16.99
N GLU A 374 2.30 8.43 16.18
CA GLU A 374 2.12 9.79 15.71
C GLU A 374 1.77 10.71 16.89
N GLU A 375 2.33 11.91 16.90
CA GLU A 375 2.04 12.93 17.92
C GLU A 375 0.58 13.41 17.81
N ASP A 376 0.13 13.69 16.60
CA ASP A 376 -1.27 14.01 16.30
C ASP A 376 -2.06 12.77 15.89
N LYS A 377 -2.90 12.26 16.80
CA LYS A 377 -3.78 11.12 16.55
C LYS A 377 -5.22 11.50 16.18
N THR A 378 -5.50 12.77 15.87
CA THR A 378 -6.88 13.23 15.57
C THR A 378 -7.49 12.46 14.41
N ALA A 379 -6.68 12.15 13.37
CA ALA A 379 -7.12 11.34 12.24
C ALA A 379 -7.54 9.91 12.66
N LEU A 380 -6.84 9.29 13.61
CA LEU A 380 -7.18 7.96 14.10
C LEU A 380 -8.47 7.97 14.94
N TYR A 381 -8.67 8.99 15.79
CA TYR A 381 -9.94 9.16 16.50
C TYR A 381 -11.13 9.28 15.54
N ARG A 382 -10.96 10.05 14.44
CA ARG A 382 -12.00 10.18 13.40
C ARG A 382 -12.27 8.84 12.72
N LYS A 383 -11.24 8.08 12.34
CA LYS A 383 -11.38 6.74 11.76
C LYS A 383 -12.17 5.79 12.68
N ILE A 384 -11.89 5.83 13.99
CA ILE A 384 -12.64 5.02 14.97
C ILE A 384 -14.11 5.44 15.02
N ALA A 385 -14.39 6.74 15.06
CA ALA A 385 -15.76 7.26 15.02
C ALA A 385 -16.47 6.85 13.73
N ASP A 386 -15.77 6.86 12.58
CA ASP A 386 -16.31 6.44 11.28
C ASP A 386 -16.68 4.95 11.28
N GLY A 387 -15.88 4.09 11.88
CA GLY A 387 -16.23 2.68 12.07
C GLY A 387 -17.55 2.48 12.84
N TYR A 388 -17.84 3.32 13.83
CA TYR A 388 -19.12 3.30 14.53
C TYR A 388 -20.26 3.94 13.72
N LYS A 389 -19.98 4.89 12.80
CA LYS A 389 -21.00 5.44 11.88
C LYS A 389 -21.54 4.38 10.94
N GLU A 390 -20.68 3.51 10.40
CA GLU A 390 -21.07 2.39 9.52
C GLU A 390 -22.10 1.49 10.18
N THR A 391 -21.96 1.26 11.47
CA THR A 391 -22.90 0.44 12.26
C THR A 391 -24.04 1.26 12.89
N LYS A 392 -24.14 2.56 12.59
CA LYS A 392 -25.11 3.51 13.14
C LYS A 392 -25.14 3.58 14.68
N ASN A 393 -24.02 3.29 15.32
CA ASN A 393 -23.88 3.39 16.77
C ASN A 393 -23.58 4.83 17.19
N TRP A 394 -24.60 5.71 17.06
CA TRP A 394 -24.46 7.15 17.27
C TRP A 394 -23.94 7.53 18.66
N THR A 395 -24.27 6.75 19.68
CA THR A 395 -23.74 6.95 21.02
C THR A 395 -22.22 6.87 21.02
N LYS A 396 -21.65 5.82 20.43
CA LYS A 396 -20.20 5.64 20.34
C LYS A 396 -19.54 6.68 19.44
N VAL A 397 -20.19 7.05 18.34
CA VAL A 397 -19.71 8.15 17.49
C VAL A 397 -19.53 9.44 18.30
N SER A 398 -20.56 9.85 19.04
CA SER A 398 -20.50 11.02 19.93
C SER A 398 -19.41 10.89 21.00
N ASP A 399 -19.29 9.72 21.64
CA ASP A 399 -18.28 9.46 22.66
C ASP A 399 -16.86 9.60 22.12
N TRP A 400 -16.59 9.07 20.94
CA TRP A 400 -15.26 9.12 20.33
C TRP A 400 -14.89 10.52 19.84
N TYR A 401 -15.83 11.30 19.29
CA TYR A 401 -15.59 12.73 19.04
C TYR A 401 -15.38 13.51 20.35
N THR A 402 -16.07 13.13 21.43
CA THR A 402 -15.85 13.73 22.75
C THR A 402 -14.43 13.43 23.28
N LYS A 403 -13.98 12.17 23.19
CA LYS A 403 -12.60 11.78 23.54
C LYS A 403 -11.58 12.56 22.72
N LEU A 404 -11.85 12.73 21.40
CA LEU A 404 -10.99 13.48 20.50
C LEU A 404 -10.79 14.93 20.97
N VAL A 405 -11.89 15.69 21.15
CA VAL A 405 -11.79 17.10 21.52
C VAL A 405 -11.31 17.34 22.96
N THR A 406 -11.40 16.30 23.80
CA THR A 406 -10.82 16.32 25.14
C THR A 406 -9.30 16.12 25.11
N ALA A 407 -8.83 15.17 24.28
CA ALA A 407 -7.40 14.89 24.13
C ALA A 407 -6.68 15.96 23.30
N TYR A 408 -7.37 16.55 22.35
CA TYR A 408 -6.85 17.57 21.43
C TYR A 408 -7.74 18.82 21.45
N PRO A 409 -7.53 19.76 22.41
CA PRO A 409 -8.35 20.97 22.51
C PRO A 409 -8.31 21.86 21.26
N GLU A 410 -7.28 21.75 20.42
CA GLU A 410 -7.15 22.48 19.15
C GLU A 410 -7.71 21.70 17.94
N ALA A 411 -8.46 20.62 18.18
CA ALA A 411 -9.18 19.91 17.13
C ALA A 411 -10.15 20.84 16.37
N SER A 412 -10.53 20.44 15.16
CA SER A 412 -11.32 21.29 14.26
C SER A 412 -12.70 21.64 14.83
N PRO A 413 -13.30 22.78 14.40
CA PRO A 413 -14.68 23.11 14.75
C PRO A 413 -15.66 21.97 14.45
N LEU A 414 -15.44 21.23 13.35
CA LEU A 414 -16.27 20.10 12.96
C LEU A 414 -16.23 18.96 13.98
N ASP A 415 -15.07 18.69 14.60
CA ASP A 415 -14.94 17.64 15.62
C ASP A 415 -15.74 17.98 16.87
N TYR A 416 -15.67 19.22 17.33
CA TYR A 416 -16.48 19.74 18.43
C TYR A 416 -17.97 19.65 18.11
N PHE A 417 -18.37 20.11 16.94
CA PHE A 417 -19.76 20.01 16.47
C PHE A 417 -20.24 18.57 16.45
N ASN A 418 -19.47 17.66 15.87
CA ASN A 418 -19.82 16.24 15.74
C ASN A 418 -20.06 15.57 17.09
N SER A 419 -19.37 15.98 18.15
CA SER A 419 -19.60 15.42 19.49
C SER A 419 -21.03 15.64 19.99
N GLY A 420 -21.64 16.79 19.72
CA GLY A 420 -23.02 17.12 20.05
C GLY A 420 -24.03 16.63 19.01
N TYR A 421 -23.69 16.78 17.73
CA TYR A 421 -24.53 16.38 16.62
C TYR A 421 -24.90 14.89 16.66
N TYR A 422 -23.92 14.00 16.89
CA TYR A 422 -24.18 12.57 16.99
C TYR A 422 -24.84 12.17 18.30
N ALA A 423 -24.70 12.95 19.39
CA ALA A 423 -25.49 12.76 20.60
C ALA A 423 -27.00 12.98 20.33
N TYR A 424 -27.34 13.97 19.49
CA TYR A 424 -28.72 14.16 19.04
C TYR A 424 -29.29 12.93 18.33
N PHE A 425 -28.54 12.34 17.38
CA PHE A 425 -28.97 11.11 16.69
C PHE A 425 -29.02 9.89 17.60
N ALA A 426 -28.20 9.87 18.64
CA ALA A 426 -28.28 8.87 19.72
C ALA A 426 -29.52 9.05 20.62
N LYS A 427 -30.30 10.14 20.43
CA LYS A 427 -31.40 10.58 21.28
C LYS A 427 -30.99 10.91 22.72
N ASP A 428 -29.70 11.12 22.97
CA ASP A 428 -29.16 11.65 24.22
C ASP A 428 -29.18 13.18 24.18
N PHE A 429 -30.38 13.74 24.32
CA PHE A 429 -30.59 15.18 24.19
C PHE A 429 -29.89 15.99 25.29
N ALA A 430 -29.70 15.44 26.49
CA ALA A 430 -28.95 16.06 27.54
C ALA A 430 -27.47 16.25 27.16
N LYS A 431 -26.86 15.20 26.67
CA LYS A 431 -25.48 15.24 26.17
C LYS A 431 -25.36 16.15 24.94
N ALA A 432 -26.31 16.05 23.98
CA ALA A 432 -26.34 16.90 22.80
C ALA A 432 -26.35 18.39 23.19
N LYS A 433 -27.25 18.79 24.11
CA LYS A 433 -27.32 20.15 24.63
C LYS A 433 -25.97 20.61 25.19
N THR A 434 -25.41 19.86 26.14
CA THR A 434 -24.14 20.22 26.81
C THR A 434 -23.00 20.40 25.80
N ARG A 435 -22.91 19.51 24.80
CA ARG A 435 -21.83 19.53 23.79
C ARG A 435 -22.00 20.67 22.78
N LEU A 436 -23.23 20.95 22.34
CA LEU A 436 -23.54 22.05 21.43
C LEU A 436 -23.38 23.41 22.12
N GLU A 437 -23.71 23.52 23.41
CA GLU A 437 -23.42 24.72 24.21
C GLU A 437 -21.90 24.97 24.30
N ALA A 438 -21.12 23.94 24.57
CA ALA A 438 -19.65 24.03 24.57
C ALA A 438 -19.09 24.42 23.18
N PHE A 439 -19.65 23.85 22.10
CA PHE A 439 -19.32 24.27 20.74
C PHE A 439 -19.63 25.75 20.49
N ASN A 440 -20.83 26.22 20.83
CA ASN A 440 -21.24 27.61 20.64
C ASN A 440 -20.40 28.59 21.46
N THR A 441 -19.93 28.19 22.64
CA THR A 441 -19.02 28.96 23.48
C THR A 441 -17.66 29.13 22.84
N LYS A 442 -17.10 28.04 22.30
CA LYS A 442 -15.78 28.04 21.65
C LYS A 442 -15.81 28.69 20.27
N TYR A 443 -16.89 28.50 19.53
CA TYR A 443 -17.06 28.97 18.15
C TYR A 443 -18.35 29.78 17.96
N PRO A 444 -18.47 30.98 18.62
CA PRO A 444 -19.73 31.75 18.67
C PRO A 444 -20.18 32.29 17.31
N GLN A 445 -19.29 32.33 16.32
CA GLN A 445 -19.59 32.74 14.93
C GLN A 445 -20.16 31.61 14.07
N GLU A 446 -20.07 30.34 14.52
CA GLU A 446 -20.58 29.19 13.79
C GLU A 446 -22.08 29.01 14.04
N THR A 447 -22.92 29.35 13.07
CA THR A 447 -24.39 29.38 13.25
C THR A 447 -24.99 27.97 13.40
N ILE A 448 -24.34 26.94 12.83
CA ILE A 448 -24.82 25.54 12.83
C ILE A 448 -25.05 24.96 14.23
N GLY A 449 -24.20 25.32 15.20
CA GLY A 449 -24.32 24.82 16.56
C GLY A 449 -25.57 25.39 17.28
N TYR A 450 -25.94 26.65 17.02
CA TYR A 450 -27.17 27.24 17.55
C TYR A 450 -28.43 26.59 16.98
N PHE A 451 -28.42 26.27 15.69
CA PHE A 451 -29.50 25.53 15.04
C PHE A 451 -29.71 24.15 15.66
N TRP A 452 -28.63 23.36 15.80
CA TRP A 452 -28.76 22.03 16.38
C TRP A 452 -29.07 22.03 17.86
N LEU A 453 -28.66 23.05 18.60
CA LEU A 453 -29.10 23.28 19.98
C LEU A 453 -30.63 23.54 20.03
N ALA A 454 -31.15 24.39 19.13
CA ALA A 454 -32.56 24.62 19.01
C ALA A 454 -33.35 23.37 18.61
N ARG A 455 -32.82 22.59 17.65
CA ARG A 455 -33.40 21.29 17.26
C ARG A 455 -33.40 20.28 18.40
N THR A 456 -32.36 20.28 19.23
CA THR A 456 -32.29 19.43 20.43
C THR A 456 -33.37 19.77 21.42
N ALA A 457 -33.63 21.07 21.66
CA ALA A 457 -34.72 21.50 22.51
C ALA A 457 -36.11 21.21 21.90
N ALA A 458 -36.27 21.42 20.59
CA ALA A 458 -37.51 21.10 19.88
C ALA A 458 -37.81 19.56 19.88
N ALA A 459 -36.80 18.70 19.83
CA ALA A 459 -37.00 17.27 19.91
C ALA A 459 -37.56 16.82 21.27
N GLN A 460 -37.35 17.59 22.33
CA GLN A 460 -37.91 17.36 23.67
C GLN A 460 -39.28 17.99 23.86
N ASP A 461 -39.71 18.88 22.95
CA ASP A 461 -40.98 19.58 22.94
C ASP A 461 -41.55 19.59 21.51
N SER A 462 -41.80 18.43 20.95
CA SER A 462 -42.20 18.25 19.55
C SER A 462 -43.55 18.88 19.20
N GLU A 463 -44.44 19.06 20.19
CA GLU A 463 -45.72 19.73 20.01
C GLU A 463 -45.66 21.25 20.26
N ALA A 464 -44.47 21.79 20.54
CA ALA A 464 -44.22 23.19 20.85
C ALA A 464 -45.15 23.76 21.94
N LYS A 465 -45.40 22.95 22.99
CA LYS A 465 -46.25 23.36 24.12
C LYS A 465 -45.48 24.05 25.24
N LEU A 466 -44.25 23.59 25.49
CA LEU A 466 -43.38 24.10 26.56
C LEU A 466 -42.56 25.30 26.13
N GLY A 467 -42.35 25.47 24.83
CA GLY A 467 -41.57 26.58 24.27
C GLY A 467 -40.06 26.48 24.49
N THR A 468 -39.55 25.27 24.79
CA THR A 468 -38.14 25.07 25.13
C THR A 468 -37.17 25.45 24.00
N ALA A 469 -37.61 25.41 22.73
CA ALA A 469 -36.79 25.79 21.58
C ALA A 469 -37.04 27.23 21.09
N VAL A 470 -37.95 28.02 21.73
CA VAL A 470 -38.29 29.38 21.27
C VAL A 470 -37.07 30.29 21.26
N GLU A 471 -36.42 30.48 22.42
CA GLU A 471 -35.23 31.33 22.50
C GLU A 471 -34.03 30.76 21.72
N PRO A 472 -33.74 29.46 21.73
CA PRO A 472 -32.73 28.91 20.84
C PRO A 472 -32.96 29.18 19.34
N PHE A 473 -34.20 29.03 18.81
CA PHE A 473 -34.48 29.37 17.42
C PHE A 473 -34.37 30.86 17.12
N LYS A 474 -34.89 31.71 18.00
CA LYS A 474 -34.76 33.18 17.86
C LYS A 474 -33.27 33.58 17.84
N THR A 475 -32.47 33.02 18.74
CA THR A 475 -31.03 33.26 18.79
C THR A 475 -30.36 32.84 17.47
N TRP A 476 -30.68 31.65 16.96
CA TRP A 476 -30.14 31.19 15.68
C TRP A 476 -30.57 32.11 14.51
N LEU A 477 -31.85 32.49 14.45
CA LEU A 477 -32.38 33.34 13.39
C LEU A 477 -31.80 34.77 13.44
N SER A 478 -31.40 35.29 14.61
CA SER A 478 -30.77 36.60 14.77
C SER A 478 -29.28 36.62 14.38
N LYS A 479 -28.61 35.47 14.31
CA LYS A 479 -27.18 35.40 13.95
C LYS A 479 -27.00 35.75 12.47
N PRO A 480 -26.02 36.59 12.10
CA PRO A 480 -25.71 36.83 10.69
C PRO A 480 -25.17 35.54 10.05
N SER A 481 -25.61 35.26 8.82
CA SER A 481 -24.95 34.23 8.00
C SER A 481 -23.55 34.72 7.63
N LYS A 482 -22.55 33.82 7.64
CA LYS A 482 -21.25 34.14 7.05
C LYS A 482 -21.40 34.37 5.54
N GLU A 483 -20.54 35.19 4.97
CA GLU A 483 -20.45 35.36 3.53
C GLU A 483 -20.21 34.01 2.87
N GLY A 484 -21.10 33.55 1.99
CA GLY A 484 -21.08 32.22 1.36
C GLY A 484 -21.80 31.11 2.13
N ASP A 485 -22.26 31.32 3.37
CA ASP A 485 -23.04 30.36 4.18
C ASP A 485 -24.52 30.78 4.23
N THR A 486 -25.29 30.32 3.26
CA THR A 486 -26.75 30.54 3.26
C THR A 486 -27.42 29.49 4.13
N ARG A 487 -28.26 29.94 5.07
CA ARG A 487 -29.14 29.03 5.82
C ARG A 487 -29.93 28.18 4.84
N LYS A 488 -30.02 26.87 5.14
CA LYS A 488 -30.83 25.97 4.32
C LYS A 488 -32.31 26.36 4.53
N LYS A 489 -33.02 26.45 3.43
CA LYS A 489 -34.45 26.78 3.40
C LYS A 489 -35.27 25.86 4.31
N GLU A 490 -34.95 24.57 4.33
CA GLU A 490 -35.61 23.54 5.14
C GLU A 490 -35.41 23.80 6.65
N ASP A 491 -34.25 24.30 7.04
CA ASP A 491 -33.92 24.60 8.44
C ASP A 491 -34.68 25.85 8.92
N GLU A 492 -34.82 26.88 8.07
CA GLU A 492 -35.64 28.07 8.37
C GLU A 492 -37.12 27.71 8.46
N ILE A 493 -37.64 26.90 7.53
CA ILE A 493 -39.02 26.42 7.59
C ILE A 493 -39.27 25.68 8.92
N PHE A 494 -38.35 24.77 9.30
CA PHE A 494 -38.49 24.04 10.56
C PHE A 494 -38.56 24.97 11.78
N ALA A 495 -37.70 25.97 11.84
CA ALA A 495 -37.70 26.96 12.93
C ALA A 495 -38.99 27.79 12.97
N TYR A 496 -39.40 28.31 11.83
CA TYR A 496 -40.63 29.12 11.75
C TYR A 496 -41.88 28.29 12.04
N VAL A 497 -41.95 27.04 11.60
CA VAL A 497 -43.07 26.15 11.95
C VAL A 497 -43.14 25.92 13.46
N TYR A 498 -42.00 25.57 14.10
CA TYR A 498 -41.98 25.41 15.55
C TYR A 498 -42.42 26.67 16.29
N LEU A 499 -41.88 27.85 15.91
CA LEU A 499 -42.25 29.13 16.52
C LEU A 499 -43.74 29.43 16.30
N SER A 500 -44.26 29.22 15.10
CA SER A 500 -45.68 29.45 14.82
C SER A 500 -46.60 28.54 15.65
N LEU A 501 -46.25 27.28 15.83
CA LEU A 501 -46.98 26.31 16.67
C LEU A 501 -46.94 26.69 18.15
N TYR A 502 -45.78 27.10 18.67
CA TYR A 502 -45.69 27.54 20.05
C TYR A 502 -46.59 28.72 20.33
N TYR A 503 -46.55 29.78 19.48
CA TYR A 503 -47.41 30.96 19.66
C TYR A 503 -48.89 30.65 19.39
N TYR A 504 -49.20 29.67 18.53
CA TYR A 504 -50.55 29.13 18.39
C TYR A 504 -51.02 28.48 19.70
N ASN A 505 -50.21 27.63 20.31
CA ASN A 505 -50.54 26.93 21.57
C ASN A 505 -50.67 27.90 22.77
N SER A 506 -49.89 28.99 22.79
CA SER A 506 -49.94 30.02 23.81
C SER A 506 -51.03 31.09 23.54
N ASN A 507 -51.83 30.93 22.48
CA ASN A 507 -52.89 31.84 22.03
C ASN A 507 -52.39 33.28 21.71
N ASP A 508 -51.09 33.45 21.41
CA ASP A 508 -50.55 34.68 20.82
C ASP A 508 -50.74 34.67 19.30
N GLY A 509 -51.95 35.03 18.88
CA GLY A 509 -52.33 34.91 17.47
C GLY A 509 -51.53 35.80 16.52
N LYS A 510 -51.12 37.00 16.96
CA LYS A 510 -50.35 37.93 16.13
C LYS A 510 -48.97 37.32 15.79
N THR A 511 -48.25 36.89 16.80
CA THR A 511 -46.92 36.34 16.64
C THR A 511 -46.98 34.97 15.90
N ALA A 512 -48.00 34.15 16.17
CA ALA A 512 -48.22 32.88 15.45
C ALA A 512 -48.38 33.11 13.94
N VAL A 513 -49.23 34.07 13.54
CA VAL A 513 -49.49 34.42 12.13
C VAL A 513 -48.23 35.00 11.48
N ASP A 514 -47.47 35.85 12.17
CA ASP A 514 -46.22 36.40 11.63
C ASP A 514 -45.21 35.31 11.28
N TYR A 515 -44.99 34.30 12.14
CA TYR A 515 -44.12 33.19 11.84
C TYR A 515 -44.69 32.23 10.78
N ALA A 516 -46.00 32.00 10.77
CA ALA A 516 -46.66 31.21 9.73
C ALA A 516 -46.52 31.88 8.34
N LYS A 517 -46.63 33.22 8.24
CA LYS A 517 -46.38 33.96 6.99
C LYS A 517 -44.92 33.79 6.53
N LYS A 518 -43.93 33.85 7.45
CA LYS A 518 -42.52 33.59 7.13
C LYS A 518 -42.31 32.15 6.60
N THR A 519 -43.02 31.17 7.18
CA THR A 519 -43.03 29.80 6.69
C THR A 519 -43.56 29.75 5.25
N LEU A 520 -44.73 30.36 4.99
CA LEU A 520 -45.35 30.35 3.65
C LEU A 520 -44.57 31.13 2.61
N ALA A 521 -43.80 32.11 2.99
CA ALA A 521 -42.87 32.79 2.07
C ALA A 521 -41.76 31.86 1.56
N LEU A 522 -41.40 30.85 2.34
CA LEU A 522 -40.42 29.82 1.96
C LEU A 522 -41.13 28.59 1.37
N ASP A 523 -42.26 28.15 1.92
CA ASP A 523 -43.00 26.97 1.49
C ASP A 523 -44.51 27.29 1.46
N ALA A 524 -45.02 27.74 0.32
CA ALA A 524 -46.41 28.20 0.15
C ALA A 524 -47.45 27.06 0.44
N ASN A 525 -47.05 25.81 0.39
CA ASN A 525 -47.91 24.65 0.59
C ASN A 525 -47.83 24.07 2.02
N ASN A 526 -47.12 24.75 2.95
CA ASN A 526 -46.96 24.25 4.31
C ASN A 526 -48.31 24.16 5.03
N GLU A 527 -48.74 22.94 5.30
CA GLU A 527 -50.08 22.69 5.89
C GLU A 527 -50.24 23.31 7.26
N THR A 528 -49.24 23.17 8.13
CA THR A 528 -49.29 23.70 9.50
C THR A 528 -49.43 25.23 9.49
N ALA A 529 -48.65 25.93 8.69
CA ALA A 529 -48.71 27.39 8.59
C ALA A 529 -50.05 27.86 8.02
N ASN A 530 -50.58 27.18 6.99
CA ASN A 530 -51.89 27.47 6.41
C ASN A 530 -53.01 27.30 7.44
N GLN A 531 -52.98 26.22 8.24
CA GLN A 531 -53.97 25.95 9.28
C GLN A 531 -53.95 27.02 10.38
N ILE A 532 -52.77 27.44 10.82
CA ILE A 532 -52.61 28.50 11.84
C ILE A 532 -53.17 29.80 11.34
N ILE A 533 -52.86 30.22 10.11
CA ILE A 533 -53.41 31.47 9.53
C ILE A 533 -54.93 31.37 9.40
N LYS A 534 -55.46 30.29 8.90
CA LYS A 534 -56.91 30.09 8.77
C LYS A 534 -57.63 30.15 10.12
N TYR A 535 -57.05 29.57 11.16
CA TYR A 535 -57.62 29.56 12.50
C TYR A 535 -57.69 30.98 13.09
N PHE A 536 -56.60 31.76 13.02
CA PHE A 536 -56.58 33.11 13.59
C PHE A 536 -57.30 34.13 12.72
N LYS A 537 -57.37 33.93 11.41
CA LYS A 537 -58.19 34.77 10.53
C LYS A 537 -59.67 34.67 10.90
N ALA A 538 -60.16 33.48 11.26
CA ALA A 538 -61.55 33.26 11.74
C ALA A 538 -61.82 33.99 13.08
N LYS A 539 -60.77 34.35 13.83
CA LYS A 539 -60.80 35.14 15.07
C LYS A 539 -60.54 36.63 14.85
N GLY A 540 -60.43 37.10 13.61
CA GLY A 540 -60.22 38.51 13.28
C GLY A 540 -58.73 38.95 13.35
N ILE A 541 -57.79 38.03 13.43
CA ILE A 541 -56.36 38.32 13.45
C ILE A 541 -55.79 37.97 12.06
N ASN A 542 -55.19 38.97 11.39
CA ASN A 542 -54.64 38.81 10.03
C ASN A 542 -53.10 38.88 9.99
#